data_15e16b0f2c1249194f6f4015d70870d3
#
_entry.id   15e16b0f2c1249194f6f4015d70870d3
#
_cell.length_a   1.000
_cell.length_b   1.000
_cell.length_c   1.000
_cell.angle_alpha   90.00
_cell.angle_beta   90.00
_cell.angle_gamma   90.00
#
_symmetry.space_group_name_H-M   'P 1'
#
loop_
_entity.id
_entity.type
_entity.pdbx_description
1 polymer ?
#
loop_
_entity_poly.entity_id
_entity_poly.type
_entity_poly.pdbx_seq_one_letter_code
_entity_poly.pdbx_strand_id
1 'polypeptide(L)'
;MKIVNIVPGFGGTFYCGNCLRDSAYVNSLRELGHDAITLPMYLPLTIDGKKTNGDVPVFYGAVNIYLKQQFPLFRHMPGWMEHFFDSKPMLKFAAKKSGSTRAHGLEELTESMLLGEQGNQEHELERLVDFLKYKEKPDVVHFSNALLLGMAKQIREEVKVPVVCSLQDEDVWVDAMEPAWRGKIWQLMADKCRDVDAFIAVSSWFAGVMQEKIAIPHEKMHVVHIGVKPGNYRWSLPADSPPALGYLSRICEENGFEILVDAFILLKRDPRFNALKLKATGGMTGDDKPFLHRQMKKMEQQGIGQDFEIIENFTTEDLAGFFKSVSVLSVPVLKGEAFGLYQVEALASGVPLIQPELGAFPEIILTTGGGRLYHPNTAEALSSKLAEVLSDPAALEQMSCSGRKSIEEHFDCRLLSKKIVEVYEKVINKTLH
;
A
#
# COMPACT_ATOMS: atom_id res chain seq x y z
N MET A 1 -25.13 -0.70 -7.00
CA MET A 1 -24.41 -1.96 -7.27
C MET A 1 -23.98 -2.58 -5.95
N LYS A 2 -23.94 -3.91 -5.90
CA LYS A 2 -23.33 -4.66 -4.81
C LYS A 2 -21.89 -5.05 -5.20
N ILE A 3 -20.93 -4.57 -4.44
CA ILE A 3 -19.50 -4.67 -4.75
C ILE A 3 -18.82 -5.47 -3.65
N VAL A 4 -18.10 -6.52 -4.01
CA VAL A 4 -17.28 -7.29 -3.07
C VAL A 4 -15.82 -7.03 -3.35
N ASN A 5 -15.14 -6.35 -2.42
CA ASN A 5 -13.71 -6.08 -2.48
C ASN A 5 -12.94 -7.15 -1.69
N ILE A 6 -12.15 -7.97 -2.37
CA ILE A 6 -11.35 -9.04 -1.78
C ILE A 6 -9.94 -8.52 -1.52
N VAL A 7 -9.50 -8.58 -0.27
CA VAL A 7 -8.21 -8.06 0.19
C VAL A 7 -7.41 -9.12 0.94
N PRO A 8 -6.08 -9.08 0.96
CA PRO A 8 -5.27 -10.00 1.77
C PRO A 8 -5.59 -9.93 3.27
N GLY A 9 -5.90 -8.74 3.78
CA GLY A 9 -6.02 -8.44 5.20
C GLY A 9 -4.70 -8.00 5.82
N PHE A 10 -4.75 -7.37 7.01
CA PHE A 10 -3.58 -6.74 7.62
C PHE A 10 -3.62 -6.74 9.15
N GLY A 11 -2.47 -7.07 9.76
CA GLY A 11 -2.32 -7.15 11.22
C GLY A 11 -1.99 -5.84 11.94
N GLY A 12 -1.76 -4.72 11.26
CA GLY A 12 -1.58 -3.38 11.86
C GLY A 12 -0.21 -3.10 12.49
N THR A 13 0.86 -3.77 12.07
CA THR A 13 2.21 -3.63 12.66
C THR A 13 3.06 -2.49 12.09
N PHE A 14 2.71 -1.97 10.91
CA PHE A 14 3.35 -0.84 10.24
C PHE A 14 2.34 -0.09 9.38
N TYR A 15 2.70 1.11 8.90
CA TYR A 15 1.87 1.89 7.97
C TYR A 15 1.72 1.14 6.63
N CYS A 16 0.49 0.72 6.35
CA CYS A 16 0.15 0.00 5.13
C CYS A 16 -0.75 0.85 4.23
N GLY A 17 -0.16 1.55 3.27
CA GLY A 17 -0.89 2.41 2.33
C GLY A 17 -1.98 1.67 1.55
N ASN A 18 -1.70 0.42 1.15
CA ASN A 18 -2.64 -0.41 0.41
C ASN A 18 -3.90 -0.76 1.21
N CYS A 19 -3.75 -1.08 2.50
CA CYS A 19 -4.87 -1.41 3.37
C CYS A 19 -5.74 -0.17 3.69
N LEU A 20 -5.08 0.98 3.89
CA LEU A 20 -5.76 2.26 4.10
C LEU A 20 -6.54 2.68 2.86
N ARG A 21 -5.94 2.53 1.66
CA ARG A 21 -6.60 2.76 0.37
C ARG A 21 -7.86 1.91 0.22
N ASP A 22 -7.75 0.59 0.42
CA ASP A 22 -8.87 -0.34 0.24
C ASP A 22 -10.03 0.02 1.16
N SER A 23 -9.74 0.39 2.41
CA SER A 23 -10.75 0.87 3.35
C SER A 23 -11.38 2.21 2.92
N ALA A 24 -10.56 3.17 2.48
CA ALA A 24 -11.03 4.47 2.01
C ALA A 24 -11.96 4.32 0.80
N TYR A 25 -11.62 3.45 -0.16
CA TYR A 25 -12.45 3.16 -1.33
C TYR A 25 -13.80 2.54 -0.96
N VAL A 26 -13.80 1.49 -0.16
CA VAL A 26 -15.06 0.84 0.25
C VAL A 26 -15.98 1.84 0.98
N ASN A 27 -15.43 2.66 1.87
CA ASN A 27 -16.20 3.69 2.55
C ASN A 27 -16.73 4.76 1.57
N SER A 28 -15.92 5.20 0.62
CA SER A 28 -16.33 6.17 -0.40
C SER A 28 -17.41 5.60 -1.35
N LEU A 29 -17.31 4.32 -1.74
CA LEU A 29 -18.33 3.65 -2.53
C LEU A 29 -19.67 3.58 -1.79
N ARG A 30 -19.65 3.33 -0.46
CA ARG A 30 -20.85 3.38 0.38
C ARG A 30 -21.45 4.79 0.45
N GLU A 31 -20.62 5.83 0.59
CA GLU A 31 -21.04 7.23 0.55
C GLU A 31 -21.65 7.63 -0.82
N LEU A 32 -21.28 6.93 -1.90
CA LEU A 32 -21.87 7.07 -3.23
C LEU A 32 -23.18 6.26 -3.42
N GLY A 33 -23.63 5.53 -2.39
CA GLY A 33 -24.88 4.77 -2.40
C GLY A 33 -24.74 3.34 -2.93
N HIS A 34 -23.52 2.79 -3.01
CA HIS A 34 -23.29 1.39 -3.38
C HIS A 34 -23.24 0.49 -2.14
N ASP A 35 -23.70 -0.76 -2.27
CA ASP A 35 -23.53 -1.80 -1.26
C ASP A 35 -22.15 -2.43 -1.43
N ALA A 36 -21.15 -1.86 -0.74
CA ALA A 36 -19.75 -2.30 -0.86
C ALA A 36 -19.28 -2.97 0.43
N ILE A 37 -18.70 -4.17 0.31
CA ILE A 37 -18.13 -4.93 1.42
C ILE A 37 -16.67 -5.29 1.15
N THR A 38 -15.89 -5.46 2.22
CA THR A 38 -14.52 -5.98 2.15
C THR A 38 -14.47 -7.39 2.71
N LEU A 39 -13.90 -8.34 1.94
CA LEU A 39 -13.63 -9.71 2.35
C LEU A 39 -12.13 -9.89 2.57
N PRO A 40 -11.66 -10.00 3.83
CA PRO A 40 -10.26 -10.31 4.09
C PRO A 40 -9.98 -11.80 3.88
N MET A 41 -8.87 -12.11 3.18
CA MET A 41 -8.49 -13.50 2.90
C MET A 41 -7.72 -14.14 4.04
N TYR A 42 -6.62 -13.54 4.49
CA TYR A 42 -5.68 -14.17 5.41
C TYR A 42 -5.83 -13.72 6.86
N LEU A 43 -5.99 -12.42 7.07
CA LEU A 43 -6.07 -11.78 8.38
C LEU A 43 -7.24 -10.80 8.43
N PRO A 44 -7.90 -10.64 9.58
CA PRO A 44 -8.91 -9.60 9.74
C PRO A 44 -8.32 -8.21 9.42
N LEU A 45 -9.04 -7.40 8.67
CA LEU A 45 -8.63 -6.03 8.40
C LEU A 45 -8.84 -5.17 9.65
N THR A 46 -7.74 -4.66 10.21
CA THR A 46 -7.75 -3.81 11.39
C THR A 46 -7.10 -2.47 11.06
N ILE A 47 -7.83 -1.37 11.22
CA ILE A 47 -7.36 0.01 11.04
C ILE A 47 -7.57 0.76 12.35
N ASP A 48 -6.55 1.47 12.84
CA ASP A 48 -6.54 2.17 14.13
C ASP A 48 -7.04 1.28 15.31
N GLY A 49 -6.64 0.01 15.30
CA GLY A 49 -7.05 -0.96 16.31
C GLY A 49 -8.53 -1.39 16.24
N LYS A 50 -9.31 -0.89 15.29
CA LYS A 50 -10.72 -1.22 15.10
C LYS A 50 -10.91 -2.14 13.90
N LYS A 51 -11.78 -3.15 14.03
CA LYS A 51 -12.20 -3.96 12.89
C LYS A 51 -13.09 -3.13 11.97
N THR A 52 -12.74 -3.07 10.69
CA THR A 52 -13.48 -2.26 9.71
C THR A 52 -14.71 -2.96 9.12
N ASN A 53 -14.87 -4.27 9.31
CA ASN A 53 -15.86 -5.09 8.60
C ASN A 53 -16.72 -6.03 9.46
N GLY A 54 -17.05 -5.72 10.68
CA GLY A 54 -17.99 -6.56 11.46
C GLY A 54 -17.56 -8.04 11.56
N ASP A 55 -18.51 -8.99 11.46
CA ASP A 55 -18.30 -10.44 11.55
C ASP A 55 -18.17 -11.12 10.17
N VAL A 56 -17.52 -10.47 9.20
CA VAL A 56 -17.23 -11.09 7.89
C VAL A 56 -16.24 -12.24 8.07
N PRO A 57 -16.49 -13.43 7.52
CA PRO A 57 -15.59 -14.57 7.64
C PRO A 57 -14.25 -14.32 6.94
N VAL A 58 -13.18 -14.89 7.49
CA VAL A 58 -11.85 -14.98 6.86
C VAL A 58 -11.77 -16.35 6.19
N PHE A 59 -11.66 -16.40 4.85
CA PHE A 59 -11.74 -17.65 4.11
C PHE A 59 -10.44 -18.45 4.12
N TYR A 60 -9.32 -17.73 4.04
CA TYR A 60 -7.98 -18.30 3.96
C TYR A 60 -7.23 -18.05 5.28
N GLY A 61 -7.69 -18.60 6.39
CA GLY A 61 -7.05 -18.38 7.69
C GLY A 61 -5.53 -18.61 7.64
N ALA A 62 -4.74 -17.60 8.00
CA ALA A 62 -3.28 -17.61 7.85
C ALA A 62 -2.61 -18.82 8.54
N VAL A 63 -3.16 -19.29 9.67
CA VAL A 63 -2.66 -20.49 10.38
C VAL A 63 -2.93 -21.76 9.60
N ASN A 64 -4.14 -21.90 9.07
CA ASN A 64 -4.56 -23.06 8.32
C ASN A 64 -3.76 -23.21 7.03
N ILE A 65 -3.57 -22.12 6.30
CA ILE A 65 -2.75 -22.08 5.09
C ILE A 65 -1.29 -22.45 5.39
N TYR A 66 -0.70 -21.88 6.44
CA TYR A 66 0.67 -22.19 6.83
C TYR A 66 0.83 -23.69 7.14
N LEU A 67 -0.12 -24.28 7.88
CA LEU A 67 -0.09 -25.72 8.21
C LEU A 67 -0.24 -26.60 6.97
N LYS A 68 -1.15 -26.27 6.05
CA LYS A 68 -1.33 -26.99 4.78
C LYS A 68 -0.11 -26.94 3.88
N GLN A 69 0.62 -25.79 3.89
CA GLN A 69 1.83 -25.61 3.10
C GLN A 69 3.03 -26.37 3.68
N GLN A 70 3.24 -26.30 4.99
CA GLN A 70 4.40 -26.91 5.65
C GLN A 70 4.25 -28.41 5.90
N PHE A 71 3.03 -28.87 6.05
CA PHE A 71 2.75 -30.27 6.42
C PHE A 71 1.70 -30.89 5.50
N PRO A 72 2.08 -31.76 4.55
CA PRO A 72 1.15 -32.38 3.60
C PRO A 72 -0.02 -33.12 4.27
N LEU A 73 0.17 -33.63 5.49
CA LEU A 73 -0.86 -34.32 6.26
C LEU A 73 -2.07 -33.42 6.58
N PHE A 74 -1.86 -32.09 6.69
CA PHE A 74 -2.91 -31.10 6.96
C PHE A 74 -3.72 -30.71 5.73
N ARG A 75 -3.31 -31.10 4.52
CA ARG A 75 -4.05 -30.80 3.27
C ARG A 75 -5.41 -31.51 3.21
N HIS A 76 -5.57 -32.60 3.93
CA HIS A 76 -6.81 -33.40 3.99
C HIS A 76 -7.46 -33.32 5.36
N MET A 77 -7.33 -32.23 6.07
CA MET A 77 -7.88 -32.06 7.41
C MET A 77 -9.42 -31.98 7.37
N PRO A 78 -10.13 -32.64 8.31
CA PRO A 78 -11.57 -32.50 8.43
C PRO A 78 -11.96 -31.05 8.78
N GLY A 79 -13.05 -30.51 8.20
CA GLY A 79 -13.47 -29.10 8.35
C GLY A 79 -13.68 -28.62 9.79
N TRP A 80 -13.96 -29.52 10.77
CA TRP A 80 -14.08 -29.12 12.16
C TRP A 80 -12.73 -28.73 12.79
N MET A 81 -11.62 -29.29 12.33
CA MET A 81 -10.27 -28.88 12.75
C MET A 81 -9.88 -27.54 12.14
N GLU A 82 -10.30 -27.25 10.91
CA GLU A 82 -10.08 -25.96 10.26
C GLU A 82 -10.69 -24.81 11.07
N HIS A 83 -11.93 -24.99 11.56
CA HIS A 83 -12.59 -24.01 12.43
C HIS A 83 -11.84 -23.71 13.73
N PHE A 84 -11.11 -24.69 14.27
CA PHE A 84 -10.29 -24.47 15.46
C PHE A 84 -9.09 -23.56 15.16
N PHE A 85 -8.41 -23.78 14.02
CA PHE A 85 -7.25 -23.00 13.62
C PHE A 85 -7.65 -21.60 13.10
N ASP A 86 -8.83 -21.44 12.56
CA ASP A 86 -9.41 -20.14 12.16
C ASP A 86 -10.01 -19.36 13.35
N SER A 87 -9.88 -19.89 14.56
CA SER A 87 -10.39 -19.21 15.76
C SER A 87 -9.67 -17.88 16.03
N LYS A 88 -10.42 -16.89 16.55
CA LYS A 88 -9.90 -15.55 16.87
C LYS A 88 -8.58 -15.52 17.68
N PRO A 89 -8.37 -16.40 18.70
CA PRO A 89 -7.10 -16.45 19.44
C PRO A 89 -5.91 -16.93 18.59
N MET A 90 -6.13 -17.96 17.75
CA MET A 90 -5.08 -18.53 16.89
C MET A 90 -4.66 -17.54 15.79
N LEU A 91 -5.62 -16.86 15.16
CA LEU A 91 -5.34 -15.79 14.17
C LEU A 91 -4.58 -14.63 14.79
N LYS A 92 -4.91 -14.22 16.04
CA LYS A 92 -4.14 -13.19 16.76
C LYS A 92 -2.71 -13.66 17.09
N PHE A 93 -2.53 -14.92 17.44
CA PHE A 93 -1.22 -15.50 17.71
C PHE A 93 -0.39 -15.57 16.42
N ALA A 94 -0.99 -15.98 15.30
CA ALA A 94 -0.36 -15.98 13.97
C ALA A 94 0.02 -14.58 13.53
N ALA A 95 -0.87 -13.60 13.65
CA ALA A 95 -0.60 -12.19 13.32
C ALA A 95 0.56 -11.61 14.14
N LYS A 96 0.68 -12.00 15.42
CA LYS A 96 1.80 -11.58 16.28
C LYS A 96 3.13 -12.25 15.92
N LYS A 97 3.08 -13.46 15.37
CA LYS A 97 4.25 -14.28 15.01
C LYS A 97 4.66 -14.14 13.54
N SER A 98 3.74 -13.70 12.66
CA SER A 98 3.99 -13.40 11.24
C SER A 98 4.74 -12.08 11.06
N GLY A 99 5.86 -11.93 11.77
CA GLY A 99 6.69 -10.72 11.76
C GLY A 99 7.49 -10.50 10.47
N SER A 100 7.37 -11.39 9.48
CA SER A 100 8.03 -11.23 8.17
C SER A 100 7.02 -10.83 7.11
N THR A 101 7.20 -9.65 6.53
CA THR A 101 6.48 -9.16 5.35
C THR A 101 7.33 -9.36 4.08
N ARG A 102 8.34 -10.23 4.14
CA ARG A 102 9.22 -10.54 3.03
C ARG A 102 8.65 -11.68 2.21
N ALA A 103 8.75 -11.57 0.89
CA ALA A 103 8.32 -12.60 -0.05
C ALA A 103 9.16 -13.88 0.07
N HIS A 104 10.41 -13.74 0.53
CA HIS A 104 11.31 -14.87 0.74
C HIS A 104 10.76 -15.89 1.74
N GLY A 105 10.64 -17.13 1.30
CA GLY A 105 10.02 -18.24 2.06
C GLY A 105 8.50 -18.37 1.89
N LEU A 106 7.87 -17.53 1.04
CA LEU A 106 6.45 -17.58 0.70
C LEU A 106 6.20 -17.85 -0.79
N GLU A 107 7.24 -18.22 -1.54
CA GLU A 107 7.20 -18.44 -2.99
C GLU A 107 6.20 -19.56 -3.36
N GLU A 108 6.29 -20.73 -2.71
CA GLU A 108 5.38 -21.85 -2.94
C GLU A 108 3.93 -21.49 -2.58
N LEU A 109 3.72 -20.69 -1.54
CA LEU A 109 2.38 -20.24 -1.16
C LEU A 109 1.84 -19.28 -2.23
N THR A 110 2.66 -18.34 -2.70
CA THR A 110 2.25 -17.39 -3.76
C THR A 110 1.90 -18.14 -5.05
N GLU A 111 2.71 -19.13 -5.44
CA GLU A 111 2.39 -20.00 -6.57
C GLU A 111 1.06 -20.72 -6.37
N SER A 112 0.90 -21.39 -5.23
CA SER A 112 -0.30 -22.17 -4.94
C SER A 112 -1.57 -21.30 -4.98
N MET A 113 -1.50 -20.07 -4.47
CA MET A 113 -2.61 -19.11 -4.53
C MET A 113 -2.92 -18.70 -5.97
N LEU A 114 -1.92 -18.46 -6.81
CA LEU A 114 -2.11 -18.11 -8.21
C LEU A 114 -2.59 -19.28 -9.06
N LEU A 115 -2.31 -20.52 -8.69
CA LEU A 115 -2.86 -21.71 -9.35
C LEU A 115 -4.39 -21.82 -9.16
N GLY A 116 -4.96 -21.25 -8.12
CA GLY A 116 -6.39 -21.26 -7.85
C GLY A 116 -6.91 -22.67 -7.57
N GLU A 117 -7.84 -23.17 -8.40
CA GLU A 117 -8.41 -24.53 -8.30
C GLU A 117 -7.37 -25.67 -8.38
N GLN A 118 -6.17 -25.40 -8.90
CA GLN A 118 -5.05 -26.36 -8.95
C GLN A 118 -4.07 -26.18 -7.79
N GLY A 119 -4.31 -25.22 -6.93
CA GLY A 119 -3.50 -24.94 -5.75
C GLY A 119 -3.90 -25.75 -4.51
N ASN A 120 -3.13 -25.61 -3.44
CA ASN A 120 -3.39 -26.30 -2.18
C ASN A 120 -4.58 -25.70 -1.41
N GLN A 121 -5.19 -24.63 -1.89
CA GLN A 121 -6.30 -23.89 -1.27
C GLN A 121 -7.61 -24.03 -2.06
N GLU A 122 -7.75 -25.09 -2.85
CA GLU A 122 -8.95 -25.38 -3.65
C GLU A 122 -10.23 -25.32 -2.79
N HIS A 123 -10.23 -25.98 -1.65
CA HIS A 123 -11.39 -26.04 -0.76
C HIS A 123 -11.79 -24.68 -0.16
N GLU A 124 -10.81 -23.84 0.19
CA GLU A 124 -11.07 -22.48 0.64
C GLU A 124 -11.65 -21.62 -0.49
N LEU A 125 -11.18 -21.83 -1.71
CA LEU A 125 -11.69 -21.16 -2.90
C LEU A 125 -13.14 -21.57 -3.20
N GLU A 126 -13.48 -22.86 -3.13
CA GLU A 126 -14.86 -23.34 -3.27
C GLU A 126 -15.79 -22.68 -2.23
N ARG A 127 -15.39 -22.64 -0.96
CA ARG A 127 -16.17 -21.97 0.09
C ARG A 127 -16.37 -20.47 -0.16
N LEU A 128 -15.35 -19.79 -0.68
CA LEU A 128 -15.45 -18.38 -1.07
C LEU A 128 -16.45 -18.20 -2.23
N VAL A 129 -16.36 -19.04 -3.26
CA VAL A 129 -17.25 -19.01 -4.42
C VAL A 129 -18.70 -19.27 -4.00
N ASP A 130 -18.95 -20.26 -3.16
CA ASP A 130 -20.26 -20.55 -2.59
C ASP A 130 -20.82 -19.35 -1.80
N PHE A 131 -19.98 -18.72 -0.97
CA PHE A 131 -20.37 -17.53 -0.21
C PHE A 131 -20.76 -16.38 -1.14
N LEU A 132 -19.98 -16.13 -2.19
CA LEU A 132 -20.29 -15.10 -3.19
C LEU A 132 -21.58 -15.42 -3.94
N LYS A 133 -21.75 -16.69 -4.38
CA LYS A 133 -22.87 -17.13 -5.21
C LYS A 133 -24.20 -17.19 -4.45
N TYR A 134 -24.20 -17.69 -3.24
CA TYR A 134 -25.45 -17.97 -2.52
C TYR A 134 -25.80 -16.88 -1.49
N LYS A 135 -24.80 -16.26 -0.86
CA LYS A 135 -25.02 -15.29 0.22
C LYS A 135 -24.88 -13.85 -0.26
N GLU A 136 -23.73 -13.48 -0.87
CA GLU A 136 -23.49 -12.08 -1.20
C GLU A 136 -24.12 -11.66 -2.53
N LYS A 137 -24.08 -12.48 -3.55
CA LYS A 137 -24.64 -12.19 -4.89
C LYS A 137 -24.20 -10.82 -5.41
N PRO A 138 -22.86 -10.58 -5.57
CA PRO A 138 -22.36 -9.30 -6.02
C PRO A 138 -22.70 -9.02 -7.49
N ASP A 139 -22.68 -7.74 -7.87
CA ASP A 139 -22.71 -7.31 -9.28
C ASP A 139 -21.29 -7.31 -9.87
N VAL A 140 -20.27 -7.14 -9.04
CA VAL A 140 -18.85 -7.15 -9.40
C VAL A 140 -17.99 -7.60 -8.23
N VAL A 141 -16.93 -8.36 -8.54
CA VAL A 141 -15.86 -8.70 -7.57
C VAL A 141 -14.61 -7.92 -7.92
N HIS A 142 -14.01 -7.29 -6.91
CA HIS A 142 -12.79 -6.52 -7.06
C HIS A 142 -11.66 -7.10 -6.19
N PHE A 143 -10.53 -7.44 -6.81
CA PHE A 143 -9.32 -7.86 -6.12
C PHE A 143 -8.44 -6.64 -5.82
N SER A 144 -7.95 -6.55 -4.59
CA SER A 144 -7.10 -5.42 -4.19
C SER A 144 -5.71 -5.45 -4.81
N ASN A 145 -5.23 -6.62 -5.26
CA ASN A 145 -3.97 -6.77 -6.00
C ASN A 145 -3.95 -8.04 -6.87
N ALA A 146 -2.96 -8.13 -7.76
CA ALA A 146 -2.86 -9.21 -8.73
C ALA A 146 -2.30 -10.54 -8.16
N LEU A 147 -1.84 -10.60 -6.92
CA LEU A 147 -1.50 -11.87 -6.27
C LEU A 147 -2.74 -12.75 -5.99
N LEU A 148 -3.94 -12.16 -6.14
CA LEU A 148 -5.23 -12.83 -5.95
C LEU A 148 -5.82 -13.38 -7.26
N LEU A 149 -5.14 -13.25 -8.39
CA LEU A 149 -5.65 -13.60 -9.73
C LEU A 149 -6.05 -15.08 -9.88
N GLY A 150 -5.49 -15.99 -9.07
CA GLY A 150 -5.85 -17.41 -9.12
C GLY A 150 -7.33 -17.70 -8.89
N MET A 151 -8.05 -16.81 -8.20
CA MET A 151 -9.47 -16.95 -7.90
C MET A 151 -10.39 -16.47 -9.06
N ALA A 152 -9.86 -15.70 -10.01
CA ALA A 152 -10.67 -14.99 -11.02
C ALA A 152 -11.50 -15.93 -11.89
N LYS A 153 -10.87 -17.01 -12.39
CA LYS A 153 -11.53 -17.96 -13.29
C LYS A 153 -12.78 -18.57 -12.66
N GLN A 154 -12.64 -19.17 -11.48
CA GLN A 154 -13.75 -19.86 -10.83
C GLN A 154 -14.88 -18.89 -10.43
N ILE A 155 -14.54 -17.68 -9.96
CA ILE A 155 -15.55 -16.64 -9.67
C ILE A 155 -16.33 -16.28 -10.95
N ARG A 156 -15.66 -16.06 -12.10
CA ARG A 156 -16.34 -15.76 -13.37
C ARG A 156 -17.24 -16.88 -13.86
N GLU A 157 -16.76 -18.12 -13.77
CA GLU A 157 -17.48 -19.29 -14.28
C GLU A 157 -18.69 -19.66 -13.41
N GLU A 158 -18.56 -19.61 -12.08
CA GLU A 158 -19.58 -20.08 -11.15
C GLU A 158 -20.49 -18.99 -10.59
N VAL A 159 -19.93 -17.83 -10.22
CA VAL A 159 -20.73 -16.68 -9.74
C VAL A 159 -21.31 -15.90 -10.90
N LYS A 160 -20.64 -15.93 -12.06
CA LYS A 160 -21.07 -15.28 -13.32
C LYS A 160 -21.12 -13.75 -13.23
N VAL A 161 -20.12 -13.19 -12.57
CA VAL A 161 -19.96 -11.74 -12.43
C VAL A 161 -18.60 -11.30 -12.94
N PRO A 162 -18.45 -10.05 -13.42
CA PRO A 162 -17.16 -9.53 -13.83
C PRO A 162 -16.19 -9.44 -12.65
N VAL A 163 -14.91 -9.63 -12.95
CA VAL A 163 -13.80 -9.50 -12.03
C VAL A 163 -12.93 -8.32 -12.42
N VAL A 164 -12.71 -7.39 -11.49
CA VAL A 164 -11.80 -6.26 -11.63
C VAL A 164 -10.63 -6.45 -10.67
N CYS A 165 -9.43 -6.04 -11.06
CA CYS A 165 -8.24 -6.18 -10.22
C CYS A 165 -7.49 -4.84 -10.13
N SER A 166 -7.24 -4.35 -8.93
CA SER A 166 -6.29 -3.27 -8.70
C SER A 166 -4.85 -3.77 -8.82
N LEU A 167 -3.96 -2.88 -9.23
CA LEU A 167 -2.53 -3.13 -9.35
C LEU A 167 -1.77 -2.17 -8.44
N GLN A 168 -0.98 -2.72 -7.51
CA GLN A 168 -0.24 -1.97 -6.51
C GLN A 168 0.88 -2.81 -5.86
N ASP A 169 2.13 -2.41 -6.08
CA ASP A 169 3.33 -2.98 -5.42
C ASP A 169 3.56 -4.50 -5.63
N GLU A 170 2.96 -5.12 -6.65
CA GLU A 170 3.20 -6.53 -6.98
C GLU A 170 4.67 -6.79 -7.32
N ASP A 171 5.31 -5.83 -7.96
CA ASP A 171 6.72 -5.88 -8.33
C ASP A 171 7.63 -5.95 -7.10
N VAL A 172 7.33 -5.18 -6.06
CA VAL A 172 8.08 -5.23 -4.79
C VAL A 172 8.02 -6.63 -4.19
N TRP A 173 6.86 -7.28 -4.25
CA TRP A 173 6.68 -8.63 -3.72
C TRP A 173 7.36 -9.69 -4.59
N VAL A 174 7.07 -9.72 -5.87
CA VAL A 174 7.54 -10.77 -6.79
C VAL A 174 9.04 -10.64 -7.07
N ASP A 175 9.55 -9.42 -7.27
CA ASP A 175 10.96 -9.18 -7.59
C ASP A 175 11.89 -9.37 -6.36
N ALA A 176 11.33 -9.45 -5.14
CA ALA A 176 12.08 -9.85 -3.94
C ALA A 176 12.25 -11.37 -3.78
N MET A 177 11.54 -12.19 -4.58
CA MET A 177 11.69 -13.65 -4.56
C MET A 177 13.01 -14.10 -5.21
N GLU A 178 13.39 -15.35 -4.96
CA GLU A 178 14.53 -15.98 -5.64
C GLU A 178 14.34 -15.97 -7.17
N PRO A 179 15.43 -15.83 -7.98
CA PRO A 179 15.34 -15.69 -9.44
C PRO A 179 14.55 -16.79 -10.14
N ALA A 180 14.64 -18.03 -9.65
CA ALA A 180 13.91 -19.17 -10.21
C ALA A 180 12.37 -19.03 -10.04
N TRP A 181 11.92 -18.46 -8.91
CA TRP A 181 10.51 -18.24 -8.63
C TRP A 181 9.98 -17.01 -9.32
N ARG A 182 10.76 -15.94 -9.38
CA ARG A 182 10.36 -14.65 -9.96
C ARG A 182 9.76 -14.79 -11.37
N GLY A 183 10.51 -15.43 -12.28
CA GLY A 183 10.01 -15.63 -13.64
C GLY A 183 8.75 -16.49 -13.72
N LYS A 184 8.68 -17.55 -12.91
CA LYS A 184 7.52 -18.44 -12.83
C LYS A 184 6.26 -17.73 -12.34
N ILE A 185 6.39 -16.91 -11.28
CA ILE A 185 5.26 -16.16 -10.70
C ILE A 185 4.75 -15.10 -11.68
N TRP A 186 5.65 -14.32 -12.33
CA TRP A 186 5.25 -13.36 -13.35
C TRP A 186 4.52 -14.02 -14.53
N GLN A 187 5.02 -15.16 -15.01
CA GLN A 187 4.37 -15.90 -16.09
C GLN A 187 2.99 -16.41 -15.67
N LEU A 188 2.86 -16.95 -14.46
CA LEU A 188 1.59 -17.44 -13.93
C LEU A 188 0.57 -16.30 -13.78
N MET A 189 0.99 -15.12 -13.32
CA MET A 189 0.13 -13.94 -13.28
C MET A 189 -0.32 -13.51 -14.68
N ALA A 190 0.58 -13.52 -15.66
CA ALA A 190 0.26 -13.20 -17.05
C ALA A 190 -0.80 -14.17 -17.62
N ASP A 191 -0.67 -15.47 -17.36
CA ASP A 191 -1.63 -16.47 -17.80
C ASP A 191 -3.02 -16.26 -17.20
N LYS A 192 -3.11 -15.72 -15.98
CA LYS A 192 -4.37 -15.44 -15.28
C LYS A 192 -5.04 -14.12 -15.68
N CYS A 193 -4.32 -13.20 -16.34
CA CYS A 193 -4.88 -11.92 -16.79
C CYS A 193 -6.08 -12.05 -17.74
N ARG A 194 -6.20 -13.16 -18.48
CA ARG A 194 -7.33 -13.43 -19.36
C ARG A 194 -8.65 -13.54 -18.59
N ASP A 195 -8.61 -13.98 -17.35
CA ASP A 195 -9.77 -14.23 -16.50
C ASP A 195 -10.24 -12.97 -15.75
N VAL A 196 -9.63 -11.82 -16.00
CA VAL A 196 -9.97 -10.51 -15.42
C VAL A 196 -10.55 -9.61 -16.50
N ASP A 197 -11.61 -8.88 -16.18
CA ASP A 197 -12.33 -8.02 -17.13
C ASP A 197 -11.72 -6.62 -17.24
N ALA A 198 -11.19 -6.08 -16.15
CA ALA A 198 -10.45 -4.82 -16.11
C ALA A 198 -9.40 -4.77 -15.01
N PHE A 199 -8.34 -4.03 -15.26
CA PHE A 199 -7.28 -3.72 -14.29
C PHE A 199 -7.28 -2.22 -13.98
N ILE A 200 -7.05 -1.88 -12.72
CA ILE A 200 -6.97 -0.49 -12.24
C ILE A 200 -5.60 -0.27 -11.60
N ALA A 201 -4.69 0.36 -12.33
CA ALA A 201 -3.38 0.74 -11.80
C ALA A 201 -3.46 2.05 -11.00
N VAL A 202 -2.65 2.15 -9.95
CA VAL A 202 -2.62 3.31 -9.04
C VAL A 202 -1.88 4.52 -9.61
N SER A 203 -1.12 4.34 -10.70
CA SER A 203 -0.45 5.41 -11.44
C SER A 203 -0.20 4.99 -12.88
N SER A 204 0.07 5.96 -13.77
CA SER A 204 0.44 5.71 -15.15
C SER A 204 1.78 4.98 -15.26
N TRP A 205 2.73 5.33 -14.38
CA TRP A 205 4.01 4.64 -14.31
C TRP A 205 3.81 3.14 -13.98
N PHE A 206 3.04 2.84 -12.95
CA PHE A 206 2.82 1.46 -12.53
C PHE A 206 1.98 0.66 -13.54
N ALA A 207 1.05 1.32 -14.24
CA ALA A 207 0.35 0.70 -15.37
C ALA A 207 1.34 0.22 -16.43
N GLY A 208 2.33 1.04 -16.80
CA GLY A 208 3.40 0.65 -17.72
C GLY A 208 4.23 -0.54 -17.23
N VAL A 209 4.64 -0.51 -15.95
CA VAL A 209 5.37 -1.62 -15.31
C VAL A 209 4.59 -2.93 -15.41
N MET A 210 3.31 -2.92 -15.06
CA MET A 210 2.50 -4.13 -15.05
C MET A 210 2.13 -4.61 -16.47
N GLN A 211 1.94 -3.70 -17.41
CA GLN A 211 1.76 -4.07 -18.84
C GLN A 211 3.00 -4.79 -19.39
N GLU A 212 4.20 -4.33 -19.04
CA GLU A 212 5.44 -4.99 -19.43
C GLU A 212 5.61 -6.36 -18.75
N LYS A 213 5.33 -6.46 -17.45
CA LYS A 213 5.54 -7.67 -16.65
C LYS A 213 4.56 -8.81 -16.99
N ILE A 214 3.28 -8.51 -17.19
CA ILE A 214 2.22 -9.51 -17.32
C ILE A 214 1.33 -9.32 -18.56
N ALA A 215 1.78 -8.52 -19.54
CA ALA A 215 1.17 -8.35 -20.84
C ALA A 215 -0.35 -8.03 -20.82
N ILE A 216 -0.78 -7.16 -19.90
CA ILE A 216 -2.18 -6.75 -19.79
C ILE A 216 -2.59 -6.01 -21.07
N PRO A 217 -3.70 -6.43 -21.75
CA PRO A 217 -4.22 -5.71 -22.91
C PRO A 217 -4.57 -4.26 -22.56
N HIS A 218 -4.21 -3.32 -23.44
CA HIS A 218 -4.38 -1.89 -23.19
C HIS A 218 -5.84 -1.51 -22.90
N GLU A 219 -6.79 -2.15 -23.58
CA GLU A 219 -8.23 -1.92 -23.40
C GLU A 219 -8.78 -2.39 -22.05
N LYS A 220 -8.05 -3.25 -21.33
CA LYS A 220 -8.39 -3.67 -19.97
C LYS A 220 -7.73 -2.82 -18.91
N MET A 221 -6.73 -1.98 -19.26
CA MET A 221 -5.97 -1.17 -18.31
C MET A 221 -6.64 0.19 -18.09
N HIS A 222 -6.86 0.53 -16.84
CA HIS A 222 -7.36 1.83 -16.38
C HIS A 222 -6.39 2.40 -15.34
N VAL A 223 -6.24 3.72 -15.31
CA VAL A 223 -5.45 4.41 -14.27
C VAL A 223 -6.41 5.19 -13.37
N VAL A 224 -6.44 4.83 -12.11
CA VAL A 224 -7.15 5.58 -11.06
C VAL A 224 -6.22 5.73 -9.87
N HIS A 225 -5.77 6.96 -9.63
CA HIS A 225 -4.86 7.27 -8.53
C HIS A 225 -5.46 6.91 -7.16
N ILE A 226 -4.61 6.83 -6.15
CA ILE A 226 -5.05 6.71 -4.76
C ILE A 226 -5.47 8.09 -4.27
N GLY A 227 -6.63 8.16 -3.64
CA GLY A 227 -7.15 9.38 -3.06
C GLY A 227 -7.27 9.32 -1.55
N VAL A 228 -7.38 10.49 -0.97
CA VAL A 228 -7.69 10.70 0.45
C VAL A 228 -9.01 11.46 0.59
N LYS A 229 -9.57 11.51 1.80
CA LYS A 229 -10.68 12.39 2.14
C LYS A 229 -10.09 13.70 2.69
N PRO A 230 -10.03 14.81 1.91
CA PRO A 230 -9.26 16.00 2.29
C PRO A 230 -9.72 16.59 3.64
N GLY A 231 -11.01 16.46 3.95
CA GLY A 231 -11.59 16.93 5.22
C GLY A 231 -11.05 16.22 6.48
N ASN A 232 -10.42 15.08 6.34
CA ASN A 232 -9.80 14.37 7.47
C ASN A 232 -8.41 14.93 7.84
N TYR A 233 -7.82 15.77 6.97
CA TYR A 233 -6.48 16.33 7.15
C TYR A 233 -6.56 17.80 7.47
N ARG A 234 -6.04 18.18 8.63
CA ARG A 234 -5.91 19.59 9.00
C ARG A 234 -4.78 20.22 8.21
N TRP A 235 -5.14 21.10 7.29
CA TRP A 235 -4.14 21.90 6.60
C TRP A 235 -3.50 22.93 7.54
N SER A 236 -2.20 23.05 7.51
CA SER A 236 -1.42 24.11 8.15
C SER A 236 -0.22 24.44 7.25
N LEU A 237 0.25 25.68 7.33
CA LEU A 237 1.53 26.01 6.73
C LEU A 237 2.64 25.17 7.38
N PRO A 238 3.72 24.87 6.63
CA PRO A 238 4.87 24.15 7.17
C PRO A 238 5.39 24.80 8.46
N ALA A 239 5.89 23.98 9.39
CA ALA A 239 6.39 24.48 10.67
C ALA A 239 7.56 25.45 10.48
N ASP A 240 7.43 26.66 11.03
CA ASP A 240 8.43 27.72 10.83
C ASP A 240 9.71 27.48 11.64
N SER A 241 9.61 26.95 12.86
CA SER A 241 10.80 26.76 13.72
C SER A 241 10.52 25.81 14.89
N PRO A 242 11.45 24.89 15.19
CA PRO A 242 12.56 24.49 14.34
C PRO A 242 12.08 23.72 13.11
N PRO A 243 12.71 23.88 11.93
CA PRO A 243 12.35 23.11 10.76
C PRO A 243 12.60 21.61 11.01
N ALA A 244 11.75 20.77 10.44
CA ALA A 244 11.88 19.31 10.57
C ALA A 244 11.66 18.59 9.25
N LEU A 245 12.52 17.61 8.95
CA LEU A 245 12.34 16.64 7.90
C LEU A 245 11.39 15.53 8.38
N GLY A 246 10.38 15.21 7.60
CA GLY A 246 9.47 14.10 7.86
C GLY A 246 9.82 12.88 7.02
N TYR A 247 9.64 11.70 7.61
CA TYR A 247 9.63 10.41 6.93
C TYR A 247 8.41 9.64 7.38
N LEU A 248 7.58 9.17 6.45
CA LEU A 248 6.40 8.36 6.71
C LEU A 248 6.37 7.16 5.78
N SER A 249 6.91 6.06 6.22
CA SER A 249 6.84 4.74 5.59
C SER A 249 7.39 3.70 6.56
N ARG A 250 7.28 2.41 6.23
CA ARG A 250 8.01 1.38 6.97
C ARG A 250 9.50 1.74 7.01
N ILE A 251 10.08 1.81 8.22
CA ILE A 251 11.49 2.17 8.41
C ILE A 251 12.36 0.96 8.05
N CYS A 252 12.83 0.89 6.81
CA CYS A 252 13.65 -0.18 6.27
C CYS A 252 14.64 0.35 5.22
N GLU A 253 15.54 -0.51 4.79
CA GLU A 253 16.56 -0.18 3.80
C GLU A 253 15.92 0.10 2.43
N GLU A 254 14.98 -0.73 2.00
CA GLU A 254 14.31 -0.66 0.70
C GLU A 254 13.59 0.67 0.49
N ASN A 255 13.02 1.26 1.56
CA ASN A 255 12.32 2.55 1.51
C ASN A 255 13.26 3.75 1.68
N GLY A 256 14.58 3.53 1.58
CA GLY A 256 15.59 4.57 1.44
C GLY A 256 15.84 5.41 2.71
N PHE A 257 15.45 4.92 3.89
CA PHE A 257 15.65 5.66 5.13
C PHE A 257 17.13 6.03 5.36
N GLU A 258 18.08 5.20 4.90
CA GLU A 258 19.50 5.49 4.99
C GLU A 258 19.88 6.73 4.16
N ILE A 259 19.35 6.88 2.93
CA ILE A 259 19.60 8.06 2.09
C ILE A 259 19.16 9.34 2.81
N LEU A 260 17.98 9.30 3.47
CA LEU A 260 17.48 10.45 4.22
C LEU A 260 18.34 10.78 5.43
N VAL A 261 18.78 9.75 6.17
CA VAL A 261 19.70 9.92 7.32
C VAL A 261 21.03 10.54 6.88
N ASP A 262 21.59 10.07 5.77
CA ASP A 262 22.84 10.61 5.24
C ASP A 262 22.66 12.05 4.72
N ALA A 263 21.57 12.35 4.04
CA ALA A 263 21.22 13.71 3.65
C ALA A 263 21.06 14.64 4.89
N PHE A 264 20.42 14.15 5.93
CA PHE A 264 20.27 14.88 7.20
C PHE A 264 21.64 15.17 7.85
N ILE A 265 22.54 14.18 7.90
CA ILE A 265 23.93 14.37 8.40
C ILE A 265 24.67 15.42 7.57
N LEU A 266 24.51 15.42 6.24
CA LEU A 266 25.11 16.42 5.38
C LEU A 266 24.58 17.83 5.65
N LEU A 267 23.25 17.97 5.82
CA LEU A 267 22.62 19.25 6.16
C LEU A 267 23.09 19.81 7.49
N LYS A 268 23.26 18.95 8.50
CA LYS A 268 23.73 19.35 9.84
C LYS A 268 25.17 19.91 9.86
N ARG A 269 25.95 19.75 8.79
CA ARG A 269 27.27 20.38 8.64
C ARG A 269 27.18 21.86 8.26
N ASP A 270 26.03 22.30 7.76
CA ASP A 270 25.76 23.71 7.46
C ASP A 270 25.13 24.38 8.69
N PRO A 271 25.75 25.44 9.25
CA PRO A 271 25.24 26.13 10.44
C PRO A 271 23.79 26.64 10.31
N ARG A 272 23.30 26.91 9.09
CA ARG A 272 21.90 27.29 8.85
C ARG A 272 20.90 26.25 9.32
N PHE A 273 21.29 24.97 9.35
CA PHE A 273 20.44 23.85 9.70
C PHE A 273 20.75 23.23 11.05
N ASN A 274 21.48 23.93 11.95
CA ASN A 274 21.79 23.45 13.29
C ASN A 274 20.54 23.05 14.10
N ALA A 275 19.44 23.77 13.94
CA ALA A 275 18.18 23.50 14.62
C ALA A 275 17.28 22.46 13.90
N LEU A 276 17.68 21.99 12.69
CA LEU A 276 16.90 21.03 11.91
C LEU A 276 16.72 19.72 12.66
N LYS A 277 15.51 19.18 12.65
CA LYS A 277 15.17 17.87 13.23
C LYS A 277 14.85 16.87 12.12
N LEU A 278 15.00 15.57 12.41
CA LEU A 278 14.50 14.47 11.59
C LEU A 278 13.46 13.70 12.40
N LYS A 279 12.24 13.58 11.87
CA LYS A 279 11.13 12.87 12.48
C LYS A 279 10.68 11.75 11.59
N ALA A 280 10.65 10.52 12.10
CA ALA A 280 10.23 9.35 11.35
C ALA A 280 9.06 8.64 12.02
N THR A 281 8.11 8.17 11.21
CA THR A 281 7.00 7.33 11.64
C THR A 281 6.63 6.31 10.56
N GLY A 282 5.70 5.39 10.85
CA GLY A 282 5.23 4.37 9.92
C GLY A 282 5.60 2.94 10.35
N GLY A 283 6.23 2.81 11.51
CA GLY A 283 6.54 1.52 12.12
C GLY A 283 7.64 0.74 11.42
N MET A 284 7.83 -0.50 11.87
CA MET A 284 8.83 -1.42 11.33
C MET A 284 8.48 -2.86 11.70
N THR A 285 9.07 -3.82 11.01
CA THR A 285 9.03 -5.23 11.41
C THR A 285 10.16 -5.58 12.36
N GLY A 286 10.12 -6.77 12.96
CA GLY A 286 11.21 -7.26 13.81
C GLY A 286 12.55 -7.32 13.07
N ASP A 287 12.52 -7.65 11.78
CA ASP A 287 13.70 -7.79 10.92
C ASP A 287 14.35 -6.44 10.57
N ASP A 288 13.63 -5.33 10.70
CA ASP A 288 14.14 -3.98 10.39
C ASP A 288 14.89 -3.34 11.57
N LYS A 289 14.71 -3.85 12.78
CA LYS A 289 15.35 -3.29 14.01
C LYS A 289 16.86 -3.16 13.92
N PRO A 290 17.62 -4.16 13.42
CA PRO A 290 19.08 -4.03 13.29
C PRO A 290 19.48 -2.92 12.32
N PHE A 291 18.71 -2.71 11.24
CA PHE A 291 18.93 -1.63 10.29
C PHE A 291 18.73 -0.27 10.98
N LEU A 292 17.58 -0.06 11.63
CA LEU A 292 17.34 1.18 12.37
C LEU A 292 18.42 1.47 13.41
N HIS A 293 18.84 0.46 14.18
CA HIS A 293 19.89 0.63 15.17
C HIS A 293 21.21 1.12 14.54
N ARG A 294 21.58 0.61 13.35
CA ARG A 294 22.76 1.11 12.61
C ARG A 294 22.60 2.59 12.24
N GLN A 295 21.41 3.02 11.79
CA GLN A 295 21.17 4.42 11.43
C GLN A 295 21.22 5.35 12.65
N MET A 296 20.65 4.94 13.77
CA MET A 296 20.72 5.70 15.04
C MET A 296 22.17 5.86 15.50
N LYS A 297 22.94 4.77 15.52
CA LYS A 297 24.36 4.80 15.89
C LYS A 297 25.17 5.74 14.97
N LYS A 298 24.86 5.76 13.66
CA LYS A 298 25.49 6.67 12.69
C LYS A 298 25.26 8.15 13.08
N MET A 299 24.03 8.52 13.44
CA MET A 299 23.69 9.87 13.87
C MET A 299 24.32 10.23 15.23
N GLU A 300 24.38 9.29 16.19
CA GLU A 300 25.05 9.46 17.48
C GLU A 300 26.54 9.74 17.30
N GLN A 301 27.22 9.01 16.40
CA GLN A 301 28.64 9.23 16.09
C GLN A 301 28.93 10.61 15.49
N GLN A 302 27.92 11.24 14.86
CA GLN A 302 28.00 12.61 14.35
C GLN A 302 27.56 13.66 15.39
N GLY A 303 27.20 13.25 16.59
CA GLY A 303 26.76 14.15 17.67
C GLY A 303 25.37 14.75 17.50
N ILE A 304 24.54 14.17 16.63
CA ILE A 304 23.20 14.67 16.26
C ILE A 304 22.07 13.70 16.63
N GLY A 305 22.33 12.69 17.44
CA GLY A 305 21.33 11.68 17.84
C GLY A 305 20.10 12.30 18.52
N GLN A 306 20.25 13.40 19.29
CA GLN A 306 19.15 14.12 19.93
C GLN A 306 18.27 14.92 18.95
N ASP A 307 18.67 15.04 17.70
CA ASP A 307 17.91 15.72 16.64
C ASP A 307 17.05 14.76 15.82
N PHE A 308 17.07 13.47 16.17
CA PHE A 308 16.25 12.43 15.59
C PHE A 308 15.16 11.97 16.55
N GLU A 309 13.94 11.86 16.06
CA GLU A 309 12.76 11.41 16.80
C GLU A 309 12.02 10.33 16.01
N ILE A 310 11.67 9.22 16.69
CA ILE A 310 10.77 8.21 16.16
C ILE A 310 9.41 8.36 16.84
N ILE A 311 8.36 8.53 16.03
CA ILE A 311 6.97 8.53 16.49
C ILE A 311 6.44 7.11 16.28
N GLU A 312 6.26 6.38 17.39
CA GLU A 312 5.93 4.95 17.37
C GLU A 312 4.50 4.67 16.86
N ASN A 313 3.58 5.57 17.15
CA ASN A 313 2.20 5.45 16.74
C ASN A 313 1.96 6.18 15.41
N PHE A 314 1.11 5.57 14.58
CA PHE A 314 0.76 6.11 13.25
C PHE A 314 -0.75 5.94 12.97
N THR A 315 -1.57 6.05 14.02
CA THR A 315 -3.03 6.19 13.85
C THR A 315 -3.35 7.49 13.11
N THR A 316 -4.55 7.62 12.61
CA THR A 316 -4.98 8.85 11.91
C THR A 316 -4.76 10.11 12.77
N GLU A 317 -4.97 10.02 14.10
CA GLU A 317 -4.75 11.14 15.03
C GLU A 317 -3.26 11.44 15.22
N ASP A 318 -2.42 10.41 15.35
CA ASP A 318 -0.96 10.55 15.49
C ASP A 318 -0.35 11.17 14.24
N LEU A 319 -0.79 10.75 13.05
CA LEU A 319 -0.36 11.30 11.76
C LEU A 319 -0.72 12.78 11.61
N ALA A 320 -1.86 13.23 12.14
CA ALA A 320 -2.19 14.66 12.14
C ALA A 320 -1.19 15.49 12.97
N GLY A 321 -0.75 14.97 14.12
CA GLY A 321 0.31 15.55 14.93
C GLY A 321 1.67 15.53 14.22
N PHE A 322 2.01 14.41 13.60
CA PHE A 322 3.23 14.26 12.81
C PHE A 322 3.31 15.29 11.68
N PHE A 323 2.31 15.35 10.79
CA PHE A 323 2.31 16.29 9.67
C PHE A 323 2.40 17.74 10.12
N LYS A 324 1.72 18.12 11.20
CA LYS A 324 1.83 19.47 11.78
C LYS A 324 3.24 19.80 12.28
N SER A 325 4.06 18.80 12.59
CA SER A 325 5.37 18.97 13.21
C SER A 325 6.54 18.91 12.23
N VAL A 326 6.28 18.73 10.92
CA VAL A 326 7.31 18.63 9.88
C VAL A 326 7.15 19.73 8.84
N SER A 327 8.26 20.17 8.26
CA SER A 327 8.28 21.25 7.25
C SER A 327 8.25 20.71 5.83
N VAL A 328 8.85 19.56 5.59
CA VAL A 328 8.85 18.83 4.32
C VAL A 328 8.87 17.34 4.58
N LEU A 329 8.32 16.54 3.65
CA LEU A 329 8.36 15.07 3.70
C LEU A 329 9.25 14.53 2.58
N SER A 330 10.10 13.54 2.90
CA SER A 330 10.86 12.77 1.91
C SER A 330 10.89 11.30 2.26
N VAL A 331 10.62 10.44 1.27
CA VAL A 331 10.76 8.99 1.37
C VAL A 331 11.52 8.54 0.11
N PRO A 332 12.86 8.50 0.17
CA PRO A 332 13.72 8.26 -0.99
C PRO A 332 13.82 6.76 -1.36
N VAL A 333 12.70 6.15 -1.69
CA VAL A 333 12.58 4.71 -2.04
C VAL A 333 13.57 4.34 -3.12
N LEU A 334 14.31 3.23 -2.92
CA LEU A 334 15.47 2.90 -3.77
C LEU A 334 15.11 2.59 -5.22
N LYS A 335 13.96 1.96 -5.47
CA LYS A 335 13.52 1.54 -6.81
C LYS A 335 12.32 2.35 -7.35
N GLY A 336 11.90 3.39 -6.63
CA GLY A 336 10.63 4.07 -6.89
C GLY A 336 9.47 3.34 -6.21
N GLU A 337 8.29 3.90 -6.33
CA GLU A 337 7.08 3.39 -5.70
C GLU A 337 5.91 3.45 -6.69
N ALA A 338 4.96 2.51 -6.57
CA ALA A 338 3.78 2.46 -7.42
C ALA A 338 2.91 3.72 -7.28
N PHE A 339 2.83 4.28 -6.06
CA PHE A 339 2.11 5.52 -5.80
C PHE A 339 2.63 6.25 -4.54
N GLY A 340 2.59 5.61 -3.35
CA GLY A 340 2.93 6.22 -2.07
C GLY A 340 1.80 7.08 -1.48
N LEU A 341 0.83 6.45 -0.80
CA LEU A 341 -0.32 7.13 -0.17
C LEU A 341 0.11 8.29 0.74
N TYR A 342 1.21 8.15 1.47
CA TYR A 342 1.76 9.20 2.34
C TYR A 342 2.01 10.54 1.64
N GLN A 343 2.21 10.54 0.31
CA GLN A 343 2.41 11.77 -0.47
C GLN A 343 1.13 12.61 -0.48
N VAL A 344 0.00 12.01 -0.82
CA VAL A 344 -1.28 12.73 -0.87
C VAL A 344 -1.77 13.09 0.53
N GLU A 345 -1.43 12.31 1.56
CA GLU A 345 -1.70 12.65 2.96
C GLU A 345 -0.88 13.85 3.44
N ALA A 346 0.42 13.89 3.11
CA ALA A 346 1.29 15.02 3.41
C ALA A 346 0.80 16.30 2.74
N LEU A 347 0.51 16.25 1.43
CA LEU A 347 -0.02 17.38 0.68
C LEU A 347 -1.39 17.83 1.19
N ALA A 348 -2.26 16.90 1.56
CA ALA A 348 -3.54 17.22 2.19
C ALA A 348 -3.37 17.94 3.53
N SER A 349 -2.29 17.68 4.24
CA SER A 349 -1.93 18.33 5.51
C SER A 349 -1.15 19.63 5.33
N GLY A 350 -0.76 19.99 4.10
CA GLY A 350 0.03 21.19 3.77
C GLY A 350 1.54 20.95 3.85
N VAL A 351 2.01 19.71 3.88
CA VAL A 351 3.45 19.39 3.94
C VAL A 351 3.98 19.14 2.53
N PRO A 352 4.90 19.97 2.01
CA PRO A 352 5.55 19.80 0.72
C PRO A 352 6.40 18.53 0.64
N LEU A 353 6.56 18.02 -0.58
CA LEU A 353 7.32 16.80 -0.87
C LEU A 353 8.67 17.11 -1.51
N ILE A 354 9.71 16.38 -1.08
CA ILE A 354 10.99 16.35 -1.78
C ILE A 354 11.31 14.89 -2.09
N GLN A 355 11.11 14.48 -3.34
CA GLN A 355 11.15 13.07 -3.74
C GLN A 355 12.14 12.83 -4.89
N PRO A 356 12.70 11.62 -5.01
CA PRO A 356 13.55 11.30 -6.15
C PRO A 356 12.73 11.23 -7.45
N GLU A 357 13.37 11.48 -8.59
CA GLU A 357 12.77 11.33 -9.91
C GLU A 357 12.68 9.85 -10.30
N LEU A 358 11.88 9.06 -9.54
CA LEU A 358 11.70 7.63 -9.69
C LEU A 358 10.23 7.23 -9.52
N GLY A 359 9.82 6.12 -10.14
CA GLY A 359 8.49 5.57 -9.94
C GLY A 359 7.37 6.55 -10.30
N ALA A 360 6.33 6.57 -9.48
CA ALA A 360 5.19 7.47 -9.63
C ALA A 360 5.42 8.87 -9.01
N PHE A 361 6.56 9.14 -8.39
CA PHE A 361 6.82 10.43 -7.75
C PHE A 361 6.72 11.63 -8.71
N PRO A 362 7.28 11.58 -9.95
CA PRO A 362 7.13 12.65 -10.93
C PRO A 362 5.66 12.93 -11.27
N GLU A 363 4.85 11.87 -11.45
CA GLU A 363 3.43 12.01 -11.81
C GLU A 363 2.66 12.80 -10.75
N ILE A 364 2.90 12.51 -9.46
CA ILE A 364 2.23 13.18 -8.34
C ILE A 364 2.74 14.62 -8.18
N ILE A 365 4.05 14.83 -8.17
CA ILE A 365 4.63 16.16 -7.93
C ILE A 365 4.31 17.12 -9.07
N LEU A 366 4.36 16.68 -10.33
CA LEU A 366 4.03 17.51 -11.48
C LEU A 366 2.54 17.86 -11.52
N THR A 367 1.66 16.90 -11.16
CA THR A 367 0.22 17.15 -11.09
C THR A 367 -0.14 18.14 -9.99
N THR A 368 0.54 18.05 -8.82
CA THR A 368 0.13 18.82 -7.65
C THR A 368 0.85 20.17 -7.51
N GLY A 369 2.05 20.31 -8.09
CA GLY A 369 2.93 21.43 -7.77
C GLY A 369 3.33 21.52 -6.29
N GLY A 370 3.01 20.46 -5.50
CA GLY A 370 3.19 20.40 -4.05
C GLY A 370 4.58 19.93 -3.61
N GLY A 371 5.58 19.96 -4.47
CA GLY A 371 6.92 19.50 -4.11
C GLY A 371 7.98 19.78 -5.15
N ARG A 372 9.16 19.20 -4.94
CA ARG A 372 10.28 19.22 -5.88
C ARG A 372 10.85 17.81 -6.06
N LEU A 373 11.33 17.56 -7.27
CA LEU A 373 12.07 16.34 -7.61
C LEU A 373 13.57 16.59 -7.50
N TYR A 374 14.32 15.52 -7.23
CA TYR A 374 15.77 15.53 -7.30
C TYR A 374 16.30 14.27 -8.00
N HIS A 375 17.48 14.39 -8.60
CA HIS A 375 18.19 13.32 -9.28
C HIS A 375 19.70 13.55 -9.17
N PRO A 376 20.56 12.53 -9.01
CA PRO A 376 20.23 11.11 -8.77
C PRO A 376 19.66 10.87 -7.37
N ASN A 377 19.12 9.66 -7.08
CA ASN A 377 18.62 9.29 -5.75
C ASN A 377 19.79 8.98 -4.80
N THR A 378 20.49 10.03 -4.38
CA THR A 378 21.62 9.98 -3.44
C THR A 378 21.44 11.01 -2.30
N ALA A 379 22.17 10.79 -1.21
CA ALA A 379 22.14 11.67 -0.05
C ALA A 379 22.59 13.10 -0.39
N GLU A 380 23.59 13.26 -1.27
CA GLU A 380 24.11 14.56 -1.69
C GLU A 380 23.08 15.37 -2.50
N ALA A 381 22.42 14.69 -3.47
CA ALA A 381 21.40 15.34 -4.29
C ALA A 381 20.16 15.70 -3.43
N LEU A 382 19.74 14.82 -2.54
CA LEU A 382 18.64 15.08 -1.61
C LEU A 382 19.00 16.21 -0.64
N SER A 383 20.19 16.20 -0.04
CA SER A 383 20.66 17.25 0.85
C SER A 383 20.71 18.62 0.17
N SER A 384 21.22 18.68 -1.07
CA SER A 384 21.25 19.90 -1.86
C SER A 384 19.84 20.45 -2.13
N LYS A 385 18.89 19.58 -2.54
CA LYS A 385 17.51 19.99 -2.80
C LYS A 385 16.77 20.41 -1.53
N LEU A 386 16.99 19.71 -0.42
CA LEU A 386 16.44 20.09 0.89
C LEU A 386 16.98 21.44 1.36
N ALA A 387 18.30 21.70 1.20
CA ALA A 387 18.91 23.00 1.54
C ALA A 387 18.31 24.14 0.73
N GLU A 388 18.12 23.96 -0.59
CA GLU A 388 17.45 24.91 -1.47
C GLU A 388 16.05 25.25 -0.96
N VAL A 389 15.21 24.23 -0.75
CA VAL A 389 13.80 24.40 -0.40
C VAL A 389 13.61 24.95 1.01
N LEU A 390 14.37 24.47 2.00
CA LEU A 390 14.27 24.93 3.38
C LEU A 390 14.80 26.36 3.59
N SER A 391 15.60 26.86 2.65
CA SER A 391 16.08 28.25 2.65
C SER A 391 15.13 29.23 1.98
N ASP A 392 14.02 28.77 1.41
CA ASP A 392 13.02 29.59 0.72
C ASP A 392 11.60 29.37 1.30
N PRO A 393 11.24 30.11 2.37
CA PRO A 393 9.91 30.01 2.98
C PRO A 393 8.76 30.30 2.01
N ALA A 394 8.96 31.20 1.05
CA ALA A 394 7.92 31.54 0.07
C ALA A 394 7.64 30.35 -0.88
N ALA A 395 8.68 29.64 -1.30
CA ALA A 395 8.52 28.43 -2.09
C ALA A 395 7.83 27.30 -1.28
N LEU A 396 8.16 27.16 0.01
CA LEU A 396 7.48 26.20 0.90
C LEU A 396 5.98 26.50 1.00
N GLU A 397 5.61 27.75 1.26
CA GLU A 397 4.21 28.19 1.33
C GLU A 397 3.47 27.95 0.02
N GLN A 398 4.09 28.33 -1.11
CA GLN A 398 3.51 28.10 -2.44
C GLN A 398 3.25 26.60 -2.69
N MET A 399 4.22 25.72 -2.40
CA MET A 399 4.06 24.26 -2.56
C MET A 399 2.99 23.70 -1.64
N SER A 400 2.91 24.17 -0.40
CA SER A 400 1.87 23.79 0.56
C SER A 400 0.47 24.14 0.03
N CYS A 401 0.26 25.36 -0.42
CA CYS A 401 -1.02 25.81 -0.97
C CYS A 401 -1.39 25.08 -2.26
N SER A 402 -0.45 24.96 -3.20
CA SER A 402 -0.67 24.27 -4.48
C SER A 402 -0.98 22.79 -4.26
N GLY A 403 -0.22 22.12 -3.39
CA GLY A 403 -0.42 20.73 -3.04
C GLY A 403 -1.80 20.48 -2.46
N ARG A 404 -2.21 21.24 -1.44
CA ARG A 404 -3.54 21.12 -0.83
C ARG A 404 -4.67 21.30 -1.83
N LYS A 405 -4.62 22.35 -2.63
CA LYS A 405 -5.62 22.62 -3.66
C LYS A 405 -5.74 21.48 -4.66
N SER A 406 -4.62 20.98 -5.13
CA SER A 406 -4.60 19.87 -6.09
C SER A 406 -5.12 18.56 -5.49
N ILE A 407 -4.91 18.30 -4.18
CA ILE A 407 -5.50 17.15 -3.51
C ILE A 407 -7.03 17.22 -3.54
N GLU A 408 -7.62 18.39 -3.28
CA GLU A 408 -9.07 18.59 -3.33
C GLU A 408 -9.64 18.44 -4.75
N GLU A 409 -8.88 18.85 -5.78
CA GLU A 409 -9.32 18.81 -7.18
C GLU A 409 -9.09 17.45 -7.87
N HIS A 410 -8.03 16.73 -7.53
CA HIS A 410 -7.57 15.57 -8.30
C HIS A 410 -7.45 14.28 -7.48
N PHE A 411 -7.26 14.36 -6.16
CA PHE A 411 -6.98 13.21 -5.29
C PHE A 411 -8.00 13.03 -4.15
N ASP A 412 -9.19 13.65 -4.27
CA ASP A 412 -10.31 13.34 -3.38
C ASP A 412 -10.80 11.92 -3.68
N CYS A 413 -10.83 11.06 -2.65
CA CYS A 413 -11.23 9.65 -2.78
C CYS A 413 -12.66 9.49 -3.32
N ARG A 414 -13.55 10.46 -3.10
CA ARG A 414 -14.91 10.44 -3.63
C ARG A 414 -14.93 10.64 -5.16
N LEU A 415 -14.07 11.55 -5.68
CA LEU A 415 -13.93 11.76 -7.13
C LEU A 415 -13.32 10.52 -7.79
N LEU A 416 -12.30 9.95 -7.18
CA LEU A 416 -11.61 8.77 -7.71
C LEU A 416 -12.48 7.51 -7.63
N SER A 417 -13.29 7.36 -6.57
CA SER A 417 -14.25 6.26 -6.48
C SER A 417 -15.33 6.32 -7.58
N LYS A 418 -15.73 7.51 -8.07
CA LYS A 418 -16.62 7.62 -9.23
C LYS A 418 -15.96 7.06 -10.50
N LYS A 419 -14.65 7.33 -10.71
CA LYS A 419 -13.91 6.74 -11.85
C LYS A 419 -13.85 5.22 -11.75
N ILE A 420 -13.71 4.65 -10.54
CA ILE A 420 -13.77 3.20 -10.33
C ILE A 420 -15.18 2.66 -10.66
N VAL A 421 -16.23 3.35 -10.24
CA VAL A 421 -17.63 3.00 -10.58
C VAL A 421 -17.83 2.98 -12.09
N GLU A 422 -17.29 3.93 -12.84
CA GLU A 422 -17.35 3.94 -14.33
C GLU A 422 -16.69 2.70 -14.92
N VAL A 423 -15.59 2.21 -14.34
CA VAL A 423 -14.95 0.94 -14.77
C VAL A 423 -15.87 -0.23 -14.48
N TYR A 424 -16.48 -0.30 -13.27
CA TYR A 424 -17.43 -1.37 -12.94
C TYR A 424 -18.63 -1.39 -13.89
N GLU A 425 -19.23 -0.24 -14.16
CA GLU A 425 -20.37 -0.14 -15.09
C GLU A 425 -20.01 -0.63 -16.50
N LYS A 426 -18.82 -0.29 -17.00
CA LYS A 426 -18.33 -0.77 -18.30
C LYS A 426 -18.22 -2.29 -18.36
N VAL A 427 -17.63 -2.92 -17.34
CA VAL A 427 -17.45 -4.39 -17.35
C VAL A 427 -18.76 -5.13 -17.11
N ILE A 428 -19.67 -4.61 -16.27
CA ILE A 428 -20.99 -5.18 -16.03
C ILE A 428 -21.81 -5.15 -17.31
N ASN A 429 -21.89 -4.00 -17.99
CA ASN A 429 -22.62 -3.86 -19.25
C ASN A 429 -22.07 -4.77 -20.35
N LYS A 430 -20.73 -4.98 -20.39
CA LYS A 430 -20.11 -5.89 -21.37
C LYS A 430 -20.41 -7.37 -21.09
N THR A 431 -20.69 -7.73 -19.86
CA THR A 431 -21.01 -9.12 -19.45
C THR A 431 -22.48 -9.45 -19.72
N LEU A 432 -23.37 -8.45 -19.81
CA LEU A 432 -24.79 -8.62 -20.08
C LEU A 432 -25.13 -8.74 -21.59
N HIS A 433 -24.18 -8.43 -22.45
CA HIS A 433 -24.27 -8.56 -23.92
C HIS A 433 -23.32 -9.62 -24.46
#